data_66dcf24a306f269e63200ed05707b0f1
#
_entry.id   66dcf24a306f269e63200ed05707b0f1
#
_cell.length_a   1.000
_cell.length_b   1.000
_cell.length_c   1.000
_cell.angle_alpha   90.00
_cell.angle_beta   90.00
_cell.angle_gamma   90.00
#
_symmetry.space_group_name_H-M   'P 1'
#
loop_
_entity.id
_entity.type
_entity.pdbx_description
1 polymer ?
#
loop_
_entity_poly.entity_id
_entity_poly.type
_entity_poly.pdbx_seq_one_letter_code
_entity_poly.pdbx_strand_id
1 'polypeptide(L)'
;MSVKRMIENEISLEKKILKRYRNADKTGASYLVCKESGGRKRFYFRNRRTGKLTYINRNKMQMAEDLMNKMINYRTREILESNIAELNAVLDRVQDYDNMAVLGSLPSAYRKFSEIISHGTDVDDHKSFPQSENPKDRDGLKFRTSFDLMVRSKNEMIIAEDLYNFNQKFWYERGLEIIVKTGDSYNSEIIYPDFTIELVDGSLVYWEHFGMMDDPEYRDKNYVRIQKYLANGIYPPKNLILTFDGEDMPFDNNGVIRIIERDLIR
;
A
#
# COMPACT_ATOMS: atom_id res chain seq x y z
N MET A 1 -0.77 4.11 -5.00
CA MET A 1 0.57 4.01 -5.70
C MET A 1 0.30 3.43 -7.07
N SER A 2 0.70 4.11 -8.17
CA SER A 2 0.44 3.62 -9.52
C SER A 2 1.14 2.29 -9.78
N VAL A 3 0.53 1.44 -10.62
CA VAL A 3 1.10 0.13 -11.00
C VAL A 3 2.47 0.32 -11.65
N LYS A 4 2.64 1.34 -12.48
CA LYS A 4 3.94 1.69 -13.07
C LYS A 4 5.01 1.93 -12.01
N ARG A 5 4.70 2.75 -11.01
CA ARG A 5 5.62 3.07 -9.93
C ARG A 5 6.01 1.84 -9.10
N MET A 6 5.08 0.89 -8.91
CA MET A 6 5.40 -0.38 -8.25
C MET A 6 6.41 -1.19 -9.06
N ILE A 7 6.19 -1.31 -10.37
CA ILE A 7 7.08 -2.02 -11.29
C ILE A 7 8.46 -1.33 -11.34
N GLU A 8 8.52 -0.01 -11.44
CA GLU A 8 9.77 0.77 -11.42
C GLU A 8 10.57 0.56 -10.13
N ASN A 9 9.88 0.54 -8.99
CA ASN A 9 10.51 0.27 -7.70
C ASN A 9 11.12 -1.13 -7.65
N GLU A 10 10.40 -2.15 -8.14
CA GLU A 10 10.88 -3.53 -8.19
C GLU A 10 12.08 -3.66 -9.13
N ILE A 11 12.01 -3.07 -10.33
CA ILE A 11 13.15 -3.01 -11.26
C ILE A 11 14.37 -2.36 -10.59
N SER A 12 14.16 -1.27 -9.85
CA SER A 12 15.24 -0.58 -9.14
C SER A 12 15.87 -1.46 -8.05
N LEU A 13 15.04 -2.20 -7.31
CA LEU A 13 15.49 -3.14 -6.28
C LEU A 13 16.31 -4.28 -6.90
N GLU A 14 15.76 -4.94 -7.92
CA GLU A 14 16.46 -6.04 -8.58
C GLU A 14 17.79 -5.60 -9.24
N LYS A 15 17.83 -4.40 -9.84
CA LYS A 15 19.07 -3.80 -10.35
C LYS A 15 20.12 -3.58 -9.24
N LYS A 16 19.69 -3.18 -8.03
CA LYS A 16 20.59 -3.05 -6.87
C LYS A 16 21.15 -4.40 -6.42
N ILE A 17 20.28 -5.43 -6.40
CA ILE A 17 20.70 -6.80 -6.05
C ILE A 17 21.65 -7.34 -7.12
N LEU A 18 21.34 -7.17 -8.40
CA LEU A 18 22.13 -7.64 -9.53
C LEU A 18 23.58 -7.12 -9.50
N LYS A 19 23.82 -5.90 -8.99
CA LYS A 19 25.17 -5.36 -8.82
C LYS A 19 26.09 -6.26 -7.99
N ARG A 20 25.53 -7.00 -7.02
CA ARG A 20 26.32 -7.95 -6.18
C ARG A 20 26.77 -9.18 -6.96
N TYR A 21 26.06 -9.53 -8.02
CA TYR A 21 26.31 -10.71 -8.85
C TYR A 21 26.93 -10.38 -10.21
N ARG A 22 27.38 -9.14 -10.42
CA ARG A 22 27.89 -8.64 -11.71
C ARG A 22 28.99 -9.52 -12.32
N ASN A 23 29.85 -10.09 -11.48
CA ASN A 23 30.96 -10.93 -11.88
C ASN A 23 30.67 -12.43 -11.76
N ALA A 24 29.40 -12.80 -11.54
CA ALA A 24 29.03 -14.21 -11.48
C ALA A 24 29.15 -14.86 -12.88
N ASP A 25 30.01 -15.85 -13.00
CA ASP A 25 30.30 -16.54 -14.25
C ASP A 25 29.91 -18.02 -14.16
N LYS A 26 29.38 -18.55 -15.26
CA LYS A 26 29.05 -19.97 -15.41
C LYS A 26 30.30 -20.85 -15.54
N THR A 27 31.42 -20.27 -15.85
CA THR A 27 32.64 -21.01 -16.26
C THR A 27 33.37 -21.53 -15.04
N GLY A 28 33.03 -22.77 -14.66
CA GLY A 28 33.96 -23.64 -13.93
C GLY A 28 34.48 -24.73 -14.86
N ALA A 29 35.74 -25.08 -14.79
CA ALA A 29 36.30 -26.23 -15.50
C ALA A 29 35.63 -27.56 -15.13
N SER A 30 34.85 -27.56 -14.03
CA SER A 30 34.17 -28.72 -13.49
C SER A 30 32.78 -28.36 -12.95
N TYR A 31 31.91 -29.35 -12.82
CA TYR A 31 30.61 -29.25 -12.17
C TYR A 31 30.35 -30.44 -11.24
N LEU A 32 29.42 -30.25 -10.30
CA LEU A 32 29.06 -31.29 -9.34
C LEU A 32 28.15 -32.33 -9.98
N VAL A 33 28.42 -33.61 -9.68
CA VAL A 33 27.60 -34.74 -10.07
C VAL A 33 27.34 -35.58 -8.84
N CYS A 34 26.10 -35.96 -8.62
CA CYS A 34 25.67 -36.91 -7.60
C CYS A 34 25.45 -38.28 -8.27
N LYS A 35 26.03 -39.34 -7.70
CA LYS A 35 25.74 -40.72 -8.06
C LYS A 35 25.18 -41.45 -6.84
N GLU A 36 24.17 -42.24 -7.04
CA GLU A 36 23.57 -43.10 -6.01
C GLU A 36 23.95 -44.56 -6.31
N SER A 37 24.41 -45.26 -5.28
CA SER A 37 24.74 -46.67 -5.37
C SER A 37 24.53 -47.31 -3.99
N GLY A 38 23.71 -48.36 -3.91
CA GLY A 38 23.38 -49.05 -2.66
C GLY A 38 22.76 -48.12 -1.61
N GLY A 39 21.86 -47.18 -2.00
CA GLY A 39 21.17 -46.25 -1.11
C GLY A 39 22.05 -45.14 -0.56
N ARG A 40 23.30 -45.00 -1.02
CA ARG A 40 24.24 -43.96 -0.58
C ARG A 40 24.53 -42.98 -1.72
N LYS A 41 24.35 -41.67 -1.47
CA LYS A 41 24.68 -40.61 -2.38
C LYS A 41 26.17 -40.25 -2.26
N ARG A 42 26.86 -40.25 -3.42
CA ARG A 42 28.28 -39.85 -3.53
C ARG A 42 28.44 -38.71 -4.52
N PHE A 43 29.23 -37.72 -4.17
CA PHE A 43 29.40 -36.50 -4.95
C PHE A 43 30.79 -36.52 -5.62
N TYR A 44 30.85 -36.03 -6.87
CA TYR A 44 32.02 -35.97 -7.70
C TYR A 44 32.09 -34.62 -8.40
N PHE A 45 33.30 -34.16 -8.67
CA PHE A 45 33.56 -33.15 -9.69
C PHE A 45 33.65 -33.84 -11.06
N ARG A 46 32.93 -33.33 -12.04
CA ARG A 46 33.05 -33.74 -13.43
C ARG A 46 33.72 -32.61 -14.22
N ASN A 47 34.91 -32.90 -14.79
CA ASN A 47 35.59 -31.95 -15.65
C ASN A 47 34.84 -31.82 -16.98
N ARG A 48 34.51 -30.60 -17.40
CA ARG A 48 33.76 -30.34 -18.62
C ARG A 48 34.46 -30.75 -19.89
N ARG A 49 35.80 -30.61 -19.90
CA ARG A 49 36.66 -30.89 -21.09
C ARG A 49 36.98 -32.37 -21.25
N THR A 50 37.34 -33.04 -20.16
CA THR A 50 37.82 -34.43 -20.20
C THR A 50 36.74 -35.46 -19.79
N GLY A 51 35.62 -35.02 -19.22
CA GLY A 51 34.61 -35.92 -18.66
C GLY A 51 35.03 -36.66 -17.38
N LYS A 52 36.25 -36.47 -16.91
CA LYS A 52 36.83 -37.19 -15.76
C LYS A 52 36.07 -36.86 -14.49
N LEU A 53 35.74 -37.92 -13.74
CA LEU A 53 35.12 -37.82 -12.43
C LEU A 53 36.17 -37.90 -11.32
N THR A 54 36.10 -36.96 -10.38
CA THR A 54 36.96 -36.94 -9.19
C THR A 54 36.06 -36.98 -7.95
N TYR A 55 36.20 -37.98 -7.09
CA TYR A 55 35.44 -38.13 -5.87
C TYR A 55 35.70 -36.95 -4.90
N ILE A 56 34.63 -36.46 -4.26
CA ILE A 56 34.70 -35.40 -3.26
C ILE A 56 34.81 -36.07 -1.90
N ASN A 57 36.02 -36.01 -1.33
CA ASN A 57 36.31 -36.39 0.06
C ASN A 57 36.25 -35.15 0.97
N ARG A 58 36.44 -35.34 2.29
CA ARG A 58 36.42 -34.25 3.29
C ARG A 58 37.36 -33.09 2.90
N ASN A 59 38.57 -33.36 2.38
CA ASN A 59 39.53 -32.32 2.02
C ASN A 59 39.12 -31.50 0.79
N LYS A 60 38.09 -31.93 0.04
CA LYS A 60 37.56 -31.24 -1.15
C LYS A 60 36.18 -30.61 -0.93
N MET A 61 35.68 -30.66 0.31
CA MET A 61 34.36 -30.08 0.62
C MET A 61 34.30 -28.58 0.37
N GLN A 62 35.34 -27.84 0.81
CA GLN A 62 35.38 -26.39 0.58
C GLN A 62 35.36 -26.06 -0.92
N MET A 63 36.07 -26.80 -1.74
CA MET A 63 36.07 -26.62 -3.19
C MET A 63 34.66 -26.93 -3.80
N ALA A 64 33.93 -27.88 -3.23
CA ALA A 64 32.58 -28.19 -3.67
C ALA A 64 31.59 -27.09 -3.27
N GLU A 65 31.73 -26.55 -2.07
CA GLU A 65 30.91 -25.41 -1.59
C GLU A 65 31.18 -24.15 -2.44
N ASP A 66 32.45 -23.86 -2.74
CA ASP A 66 32.82 -22.73 -3.60
C ASP A 66 32.23 -22.87 -5.00
N LEU A 67 32.21 -24.09 -5.55
CA LEU A 67 31.63 -24.36 -6.86
C LEU A 67 30.09 -24.25 -6.81
N MET A 68 29.47 -24.72 -5.76
CA MET A 68 28.04 -24.57 -5.52
C MET A 68 27.66 -23.07 -5.42
N ASN A 69 28.39 -22.29 -4.61
CA ASN A 69 28.15 -20.87 -4.44
C ASN A 69 28.34 -20.09 -5.77
N LYS A 70 29.35 -20.44 -6.57
CA LYS A 70 29.49 -19.88 -7.92
C LYS A 70 28.30 -20.18 -8.80
N MET A 71 27.77 -21.39 -8.76
CA MET A 71 26.60 -21.77 -9.54
C MET A 71 25.33 -21.07 -9.05
N ILE A 72 25.15 -20.94 -7.73
CA ILE A 72 24.03 -20.17 -7.14
C ILE A 72 24.13 -18.72 -7.62
N ASN A 73 25.27 -18.08 -7.47
CA ASN A 73 25.46 -16.69 -7.88
C ASN A 73 25.18 -16.49 -9.38
N TYR A 74 25.65 -17.40 -10.22
CA TYR A 74 25.40 -17.37 -11.65
C TYR A 74 23.90 -17.48 -11.96
N ARG A 75 23.20 -18.45 -11.32
CA ARG A 75 21.74 -18.64 -11.52
C ARG A 75 20.93 -17.47 -10.98
N THR A 76 21.32 -16.92 -9.83
CA THR A 76 20.70 -15.71 -9.29
C THR A 76 20.81 -14.55 -10.28
N ARG A 77 21.96 -14.37 -10.88
CA ARG A 77 22.18 -13.35 -11.93
C ARG A 77 21.23 -13.58 -13.12
N GLU A 78 21.18 -14.81 -13.67
CA GLU A 78 20.30 -15.13 -14.82
C GLU A 78 18.83 -14.81 -14.50
N ILE A 79 18.35 -15.16 -13.30
CA ILE A 79 16.97 -14.90 -12.88
C ILE A 79 16.71 -13.39 -12.79
N LEU A 80 17.60 -12.62 -12.14
CA LEU A 80 17.45 -11.18 -12.00
C LEU A 80 17.48 -10.46 -13.35
N GLU A 81 18.39 -10.86 -14.26
CA GLU A 81 18.44 -10.29 -15.62
C GLU A 81 17.15 -10.57 -16.40
N SER A 82 16.61 -11.79 -16.28
CA SER A 82 15.32 -12.18 -16.90
C SER A 82 14.14 -11.39 -16.32
N ASN A 83 14.04 -11.31 -14.99
CA ASN A 83 12.97 -10.57 -14.33
C ASN A 83 12.98 -9.09 -14.73
N ILE A 84 14.15 -8.44 -14.69
CA ILE A 84 14.30 -7.04 -15.09
C ILE A 84 13.85 -6.84 -16.54
N ALA A 85 14.15 -7.76 -17.44
CA ALA A 85 13.73 -7.67 -18.85
C ALA A 85 12.20 -7.80 -18.98
N GLU A 86 11.60 -8.77 -18.29
CA GLU A 86 10.14 -8.97 -18.28
C GLU A 86 9.41 -7.79 -17.64
N LEU A 87 9.90 -7.29 -16.50
CA LEU A 87 9.30 -6.13 -15.83
C LEU A 87 9.36 -4.87 -16.69
N ASN A 88 10.46 -4.63 -17.42
CA ASN A 88 10.52 -3.51 -18.38
C ASN A 88 9.50 -3.70 -19.53
N ALA A 89 9.37 -4.92 -20.07
CA ALA A 89 8.39 -5.20 -21.12
C ALA A 89 6.94 -5.02 -20.62
N VAL A 90 6.66 -5.31 -19.35
CA VAL A 90 5.35 -5.04 -18.73
C VAL A 90 5.16 -3.54 -18.53
N LEU A 91 6.18 -2.82 -18.03
CA LEU A 91 6.13 -1.38 -17.79
C LEU A 91 5.75 -0.59 -19.06
N ASP A 92 6.28 -1.01 -20.21
CA ASP A 92 5.97 -0.38 -21.51
C ASP A 92 4.50 -0.57 -21.96
N ARG A 93 3.81 -1.58 -21.43
CA ARG A 93 2.42 -1.93 -21.82
C ARG A 93 1.39 -1.47 -20.82
N VAL A 94 1.77 -1.33 -19.55
CA VAL A 94 0.85 -0.92 -18.49
C VAL A 94 0.53 0.56 -18.64
N GLN A 95 -0.77 0.88 -18.58
CA GLN A 95 -1.25 2.25 -18.45
C GLN A 95 -1.78 2.44 -17.05
N ASP A 96 -1.36 3.52 -16.38
CA ASP A 96 -1.96 3.90 -15.12
C ASP A 96 -3.39 4.39 -15.36
N TYR A 97 -4.27 3.99 -14.46
CA TYR A 97 -5.61 4.55 -14.44
C TYR A 97 -5.54 5.99 -13.95
N ASP A 98 -6.03 6.90 -14.77
CA ASP A 98 -6.17 8.33 -14.47
C ASP A 98 -7.51 8.81 -15.01
N ASN A 99 -8.38 9.27 -14.12
CA ASN A 99 -9.70 9.79 -14.47
C ASN A 99 -9.62 10.93 -15.47
N MET A 100 -8.64 11.82 -15.35
CA MET A 100 -8.45 12.95 -16.26
C MET A 100 -8.01 12.49 -17.64
N ALA A 101 -7.14 11.49 -17.71
CA ALA A 101 -6.75 10.89 -18.98
C ALA A 101 -7.92 10.17 -19.66
N VAL A 102 -8.76 9.45 -18.88
CA VAL A 102 -10.00 8.84 -19.41
C VAL A 102 -10.95 9.90 -19.94
N LEU A 103 -11.24 10.94 -19.15
CA LEU A 103 -12.09 12.06 -19.59
C LEU A 103 -11.51 12.75 -20.83
N GLY A 104 -10.19 12.96 -20.88
CA GLY A 104 -9.49 13.53 -22.03
C GLY A 104 -9.59 12.69 -23.30
N SER A 105 -9.72 11.37 -23.18
CA SER A 105 -9.88 10.44 -24.28
C SER A 105 -11.30 10.39 -24.87
N LEU A 106 -12.29 10.91 -24.13
CA LEU A 106 -13.69 10.90 -24.58
C LEU A 106 -13.93 11.87 -25.75
N PRO A 107 -14.92 11.60 -26.61
CA PRO A 107 -15.38 12.56 -27.64
C PRO A 107 -15.73 13.91 -27.02
N SER A 108 -15.56 14.99 -27.79
CA SER A 108 -15.69 16.36 -27.30
C SER A 108 -17.05 16.68 -26.63
N ALA A 109 -18.12 16.03 -27.07
CA ALA A 109 -19.44 16.20 -26.46
C ALA A 109 -19.48 15.69 -25.01
N TYR A 110 -18.84 14.56 -24.74
CA TYR A 110 -18.77 14.01 -23.37
C TYR A 110 -17.88 14.84 -22.46
N ARG A 111 -16.73 15.33 -22.99
CA ARG A 111 -15.85 16.22 -22.23
C ARG A 111 -16.55 17.51 -21.82
N LYS A 112 -17.23 18.17 -22.77
CA LYS A 112 -18.02 19.37 -22.49
C LYS A 112 -19.14 19.12 -21.48
N PHE A 113 -19.79 17.97 -21.56
CA PHE A 113 -20.82 17.61 -20.61
C PHE A 113 -20.26 17.37 -19.21
N SER A 114 -19.11 16.72 -19.09
CA SER A 114 -18.41 16.56 -17.80
C SER A 114 -17.95 17.89 -17.21
N GLU A 115 -17.50 18.85 -18.03
CA GLU A 115 -17.19 20.21 -17.61
C GLU A 115 -18.41 20.93 -17.03
N ILE A 116 -19.60 20.76 -17.65
CA ILE A 116 -20.85 21.32 -17.17
C ILE A 116 -21.22 20.71 -15.82
N ILE A 117 -21.09 19.39 -15.64
CA ILE A 117 -21.38 18.72 -14.37
C ILE A 117 -20.40 19.15 -13.28
N SER A 118 -19.12 19.29 -13.60
CA SER A 118 -18.08 19.65 -12.62
C SER A 118 -18.05 21.13 -12.26
N HIS A 119 -18.52 22.02 -13.13
CA HIS A 119 -18.51 23.48 -12.90
C HIS A 119 -19.89 24.05 -12.56
N GLY A 120 -20.92 23.19 -12.42
CA GLY A 120 -22.24 23.59 -11.94
C GLY A 120 -22.83 24.79 -12.70
N THR A 121 -23.38 24.55 -13.89
CA THR A 121 -24.33 25.52 -14.45
C THR A 121 -25.73 25.12 -14.02
N ASP A 122 -26.32 25.95 -13.14
CA ASP A 122 -27.75 26.07 -12.83
C ASP A 122 -28.60 24.80 -13.08
N VAL A 123 -28.31 23.74 -12.33
CA VAL A 123 -29.36 22.85 -11.84
C VAL A 123 -29.42 23.10 -10.37
N ASP A 124 -30.55 23.53 -9.90
CA ASP A 124 -30.94 23.71 -8.49
C ASP A 124 -30.82 22.37 -7.74
N ASP A 125 -29.61 21.88 -7.59
CA ASP A 125 -29.25 20.73 -6.80
C ASP A 125 -28.15 21.18 -5.82
N HIS A 126 -28.57 21.96 -4.82
CA HIS A 126 -27.90 22.00 -3.54
C HIS A 126 -28.01 20.60 -2.92
N LYS A 127 -27.35 19.61 -3.50
CA LYS A 127 -27.04 18.38 -2.80
C LYS A 127 -26.11 18.77 -1.68
N SER A 128 -26.74 19.13 -0.56
CA SER A 128 -26.00 19.33 0.69
C SER A 128 -25.16 18.09 0.92
N PHE A 129 -23.86 18.29 1.08
CA PHE A 129 -22.94 17.20 1.40
C PHE A 129 -23.52 16.44 2.62
N PRO A 130 -23.51 15.08 2.64
CA PRO A 130 -24.08 14.33 3.75
C PRO A 130 -23.44 14.76 5.06
N GLN A 131 -24.29 15.25 5.98
CA GLN A 131 -23.83 15.71 7.30
C GLN A 131 -23.55 14.49 8.21
N SER A 132 -22.87 14.75 9.34
CA SER A 132 -22.57 13.75 10.36
C SER A 132 -23.80 12.93 10.76
N GLU A 133 -23.68 11.61 10.77
CA GLU A 133 -24.69 10.68 11.29
C GLU A 133 -24.56 10.48 12.81
N ASN A 134 -23.51 10.99 13.44
CA ASN A 134 -23.25 10.85 14.87
C ASN A 134 -24.31 11.61 15.69
N PRO A 135 -25.14 10.92 16.50
CA PRO A 135 -26.18 11.57 17.28
C PRO A 135 -25.63 12.34 18.50
N LYS A 136 -24.36 12.10 18.86
CA LYS A 136 -23.73 12.70 20.02
C LYS A 136 -23.13 14.04 19.68
N ASP A 137 -23.36 15.03 20.56
CA ASP A 137 -22.69 16.32 20.54
C ASP A 137 -22.75 17.06 19.20
N ARG A 138 -23.98 17.28 18.70
CA ARG A 138 -24.18 18.12 17.49
C ARG A 138 -23.68 19.56 17.67
N ASP A 139 -23.68 20.06 18.89
CA ASP A 139 -23.17 21.40 19.24
C ASP A 139 -21.63 21.47 19.14
N GLY A 140 -20.96 20.31 19.09
CA GLY A 140 -19.52 20.20 18.83
C GLY A 140 -19.10 20.49 17.39
N LEU A 141 -20.02 20.51 16.42
CA LEU A 141 -19.75 20.82 15.02
C LEU A 141 -19.55 22.33 14.84
N LYS A 142 -18.32 22.80 14.72
CA LYS A 142 -17.95 24.21 14.79
C LYS A 142 -17.33 24.78 13.51
N PHE A 143 -16.76 23.92 12.67
CA PHE A 143 -16.05 24.36 11.49
C PHE A 143 -16.81 23.98 10.23
N ARG A 144 -16.95 24.93 9.30
CA ARG A 144 -17.70 24.73 8.06
C ARG A 144 -16.73 24.66 6.89
N THR A 145 -16.85 23.64 6.07
CA THR A 145 -16.10 23.50 4.83
C THR A 145 -16.66 24.38 3.72
N SER A 146 -15.93 24.52 2.62
CA SER A 146 -16.35 25.26 1.43
C SER A 146 -17.59 24.64 0.73
N PHE A 147 -17.86 23.37 0.97
CA PHE A 147 -19.00 22.59 0.44
C PHE A 147 -20.06 22.27 1.50
N ASP A 148 -20.18 23.11 2.52
CA ASP A 148 -21.25 23.12 3.55
C ASP A 148 -21.27 21.90 4.51
N LEU A 149 -20.21 21.11 4.61
CA LEU A 149 -20.05 20.11 5.65
C LEU A 149 -19.63 20.79 6.97
N MET A 150 -20.31 20.43 8.07
CA MET A 150 -19.92 20.85 9.42
C MET A 150 -19.09 19.76 10.10
N VAL A 151 -17.93 20.14 10.65
CA VAL A 151 -17.00 19.24 11.33
C VAL A 151 -16.60 19.78 12.71
N ARG A 152 -15.99 18.95 13.56
CA ARG A 152 -15.68 19.29 14.95
C ARG A 152 -14.40 20.10 15.12
N SER A 153 -13.37 19.82 14.34
CA SER A 153 -12.09 20.45 14.48
C SER A 153 -11.61 21.12 13.19
N LYS A 154 -10.66 22.04 13.34
CA LYS A 154 -10.01 22.71 12.20
C LYS A 154 -9.22 21.70 11.34
N ASN A 155 -8.59 20.71 11.95
CA ASN A 155 -7.80 19.72 11.24
C ASN A 155 -8.71 18.77 10.43
N GLU A 156 -9.86 18.36 10.99
CA GLU A 156 -10.88 17.63 10.22
C GLU A 156 -11.42 18.45 9.05
N MET A 157 -11.60 19.78 9.23
CA MET A 157 -11.98 20.65 8.11
C MET A 157 -10.95 20.63 6.99
N ILE A 158 -9.66 20.70 7.33
CA ILE A 158 -8.58 20.67 6.33
C ILE A 158 -8.56 19.29 5.63
N ILE A 159 -8.67 18.19 6.37
CA ILE A 159 -8.73 16.84 5.79
C ILE A 159 -9.94 16.71 4.85
N ALA A 160 -11.10 17.21 5.26
CA ALA A 160 -12.32 17.20 4.44
C ALA A 160 -12.14 17.99 3.14
N GLU A 161 -11.56 19.20 3.22
CA GLU A 161 -11.23 20.03 2.05
C GLU A 161 -10.26 19.31 1.09
N ASP A 162 -9.23 18.67 1.64
CA ASP A 162 -8.29 17.90 0.81
C ASP A 162 -8.97 16.70 0.15
N LEU A 163 -9.75 15.91 0.89
CA LEU A 163 -10.53 14.81 0.32
C LEU A 163 -11.46 15.29 -0.80
N TYR A 164 -12.13 16.41 -0.61
CA TYR A 164 -13.00 17.03 -1.60
C TYR A 164 -12.23 17.50 -2.84
N ASN A 165 -11.10 18.22 -2.64
CA ASN A 165 -10.25 18.72 -3.71
C ASN A 165 -9.62 17.60 -4.56
N PHE A 166 -9.31 16.45 -3.93
CA PHE A 166 -8.85 15.24 -4.60
C PHE A 166 -10.00 14.38 -5.16
N ASN A 167 -11.23 14.91 -5.15
CA ASN A 167 -12.43 14.25 -5.69
C ASN A 167 -12.67 12.85 -5.10
N GLN A 168 -12.38 12.68 -3.79
CA GLN A 168 -12.63 11.44 -3.10
C GLN A 168 -14.09 11.37 -2.65
N LYS A 169 -14.72 10.20 -2.79
CA LYS A 169 -16.05 9.94 -2.25
C LYS A 169 -15.94 9.58 -0.78
N PHE A 170 -16.49 10.40 0.11
CA PHE A 170 -16.39 10.18 1.55
C PHE A 170 -17.63 10.61 2.31
N TRP A 171 -17.74 10.15 3.54
CA TRP A 171 -18.73 10.56 4.54
C TRP A 171 -18.01 10.95 5.82
N TYR A 172 -18.48 12.00 6.45
CA TYR A 172 -18.00 12.44 7.75
C TYR A 172 -18.85 11.81 8.84
N GLU A 173 -18.22 11.22 9.85
CA GLU A 173 -18.87 10.54 10.99
C GLU A 173 -20.02 9.61 10.58
N ARG A 174 -19.81 8.79 9.56
CA ARG A 174 -20.77 7.75 9.17
C ARG A 174 -20.75 6.60 10.17
N GLY A 175 -21.94 6.11 10.57
CA GLY A 175 -22.06 4.99 11.50
C GLY A 175 -21.43 3.71 10.98
N LEU A 176 -20.52 3.15 11.76
CA LEU A 176 -19.86 1.87 11.52
C LEU A 176 -20.24 0.89 12.64
N GLU A 177 -20.93 -0.18 12.28
CA GLU A 177 -21.26 -1.26 13.22
C GLU A 177 -20.03 -2.15 13.43
N ILE A 178 -19.67 -2.36 14.69
CA ILE A 178 -18.55 -3.23 15.11
C ILE A 178 -19.01 -4.20 16.19
N ILE A 179 -18.29 -5.31 16.31
CA ILE A 179 -18.51 -6.29 17.35
C ILE A 179 -17.50 -6.07 18.49
N VAL A 180 -18.01 -5.92 19.69
CA VAL A 180 -17.20 -5.71 20.90
C VAL A 180 -17.43 -6.87 21.89
N LYS A 181 -16.33 -7.41 22.40
CA LYS A 181 -16.38 -8.43 23.45
C LYS A 181 -16.50 -7.75 24.83
N THR A 182 -17.54 -8.09 25.58
CA THR A 182 -17.77 -7.63 26.94
C THR A 182 -17.93 -8.82 27.87
N GLY A 183 -16.91 -9.15 28.64
CA GLY A 183 -16.84 -10.39 29.40
C GLY A 183 -16.87 -11.60 28.47
N ASP A 184 -17.86 -12.49 28.65
CA ASP A 184 -18.05 -13.68 27.81
C ASP A 184 -19.04 -13.47 26.64
N SER A 185 -19.57 -12.26 26.48
CA SER A 185 -20.56 -11.94 25.45
C SER A 185 -19.96 -11.06 24.34
N TYR A 186 -20.55 -11.17 23.13
CA TYR A 186 -20.27 -10.29 22.00
C TYR A 186 -21.49 -9.41 21.75
N ASN A 187 -21.27 -8.11 21.70
CA ASN A 187 -22.31 -7.12 21.49
C ASN A 187 -21.98 -6.27 20.26
N SER A 188 -23.01 -5.82 19.56
CA SER A 188 -22.86 -4.82 18.49
C SER A 188 -22.78 -3.42 19.09
N GLU A 189 -21.87 -2.60 18.58
CA GLU A 189 -21.71 -1.19 18.92
C GLU A 189 -21.56 -0.39 17.62
N ILE A 190 -22.17 0.81 17.56
CA ILE A 190 -21.94 1.73 16.45
C ILE A 190 -20.89 2.75 16.87
N ILE A 191 -19.82 2.83 16.10
CA ILE A 191 -18.79 3.88 16.21
C ILE A 191 -18.85 4.77 14.98
N TYR A 192 -18.29 5.97 15.08
CA TYR A 192 -18.31 6.97 14.02
C TYR A 192 -16.86 7.36 13.71
N PRO A 193 -16.24 6.77 12.67
CA PRO A 193 -14.95 7.23 12.16
C PRO A 193 -15.03 8.68 11.72
N ASP A 194 -13.97 9.46 11.87
CA ASP A 194 -13.98 10.84 11.38
C ASP A 194 -14.32 10.87 9.89
N PHE A 195 -13.71 9.99 9.09
CA PHE A 195 -14.09 9.83 7.69
C PHE A 195 -14.20 8.37 7.30
N THR A 196 -15.24 8.06 6.53
CA THR A 196 -15.38 6.80 5.77
C THR A 196 -15.23 7.13 4.30
N ILE A 197 -14.25 6.55 3.62
CA ILE A 197 -13.89 6.86 2.24
C ILE A 197 -14.16 5.63 1.38
N GLU A 198 -14.86 5.80 0.26
CA GLU A 198 -15.09 4.73 -0.71
C GLU A 198 -14.08 4.83 -1.85
N LEU A 199 -13.27 3.79 -2.00
CA LEU A 199 -12.32 3.69 -3.09
C LEU A 199 -13.02 3.34 -4.41
N VAL A 200 -12.29 3.46 -5.51
CA VAL A 200 -12.81 3.19 -6.87
C VAL A 200 -13.34 1.77 -7.05
N ASP A 201 -12.77 0.80 -6.31
CA ASP A 201 -13.21 -0.60 -6.31
C ASP A 201 -14.41 -0.89 -5.38
N GLY A 202 -14.96 0.15 -4.74
CA GLY A 202 -16.06 0.06 -3.77
C GLY A 202 -15.64 -0.36 -2.37
N SER A 203 -14.35 -0.61 -2.12
CA SER A 203 -13.87 -0.90 -0.77
C SER A 203 -13.87 0.36 0.10
N LEU A 204 -14.00 0.16 1.42
CA LEU A 204 -14.05 1.26 2.38
C LEU A 204 -12.73 1.38 3.14
N VAL A 205 -12.27 2.60 3.29
CA VAL A 205 -11.15 3.00 4.14
C VAL A 205 -11.66 3.95 5.20
N TYR A 206 -11.28 3.72 6.43
CA TYR A 206 -11.63 4.58 7.57
C TYR A 206 -10.45 5.45 7.93
N TRP A 207 -10.71 6.70 8.27
CA TRP A 207 -9.69 7.66 8.69
C TRP A 207 -10.06 8.22 10.05
N GLU A 208 -9.12 8.18 10.98
CA GLU A 208 -9.19 8.83 12.28
C GLU A 208 -8.06 9.84 12.41
N HIS A 209 -8.39 11.02 12.86
CA HIS A 209 -7.43 12.07 13.20
C HIS A 209 -7.43 12.31 14.71
N PHE A 210 -6.38 11.91 15.38
CA PHE A 210 -6.23 12.06 16.82
C PHE A 210 -5.43 13.30 17.16
N GLY A 211 -6.14 14.39 17.49
CA GLY A 211 -5.54 15.57 18.08
C GLY A 211 -5.22 15.37 19.58
N MET A 212 -4.55 16.35 20.18
CA MET A 212 -4.34 16.42 21.63
C MET A 212 -3.70 15.16 22.26
N MET A 213 -2.76 14.51 21.53
CA MET A 213 -2.11 13.27 21.98
C MET A 213 -1.22 13.46 23.21
N ASP A 214 -1.00 14.69 23.63
CA ASP A 214 -0.30 15.05 24.89
C ASP A 214 -1.18 14.81 26.13
N ASP A 215 -2.52 14.80 25.98
CA ASP A 215 -3.45 14.48 27.05
C ASP A 215 -3.52 12.95 27.29
N PRO A 216 -3.10 12.45 28.49
CA PRO A 216 -3.11 11.02 28.79
C PRO A 216 -4.50 10.38 28.73
N GLU A 217 -5.54 11.08 29.20
CA GLU A 217 -6.92 10.56 29.21
C GLU A 217 -7.47 10.39 27.80
N TYR A 218 -7.17 11.36 26.93
CA TYR A 218 -7.55 11.33 25.55
C TYR A 218 -6.80 10.22 24.79
N ARG A 219 -5.52 10.06 25.04
CA ARG A 219 -4.68 9.00 24.47
C ARG A 219 -5.18 7.61 24.85
N ASP A 220 -5.57 7.38 26.10
CA ASP A 220 -6.09 6.09 26.55
C ASP A 220 -7.43 5.76 25.90
N LYS A 221 -8.31 6.73 25.74
CA LYS A 221 -9.59 6.57 24.98
C LYS A 221 -9.34 6.19 23.53
N ASN A 222 -8.39 6.85 22.88
CA ASN A 222 -8.03 6.57 21.48
C ASN A 222 -7.38 5.20 21.32
N TYR A 223 -6.55 4.78 22.28
CA TYR A 223 -6.00 3.44 22.29
C TYR A 223 -7.10 2.36 22.31
N VAL A 224 -8.09 2.49 23.18
CA VAL A 224 -9.25 1.59 23.20
C VAL A 224 -10.02 1.63 21.87
N ARG A 225 -10.18 2.81 21.27
CA ARG A 225 -10.83 2.97 19.97
C ARG A 225 -10.09 2.24 18.85
N ILE A 226 -8.75 2.36 18.80
CA ILE A 226 -7.91 1.63 17.85
C ILE A 226 -8.06 0.11 18.05
N GLN A 227 -8.05 -0.38 19.30
CA GLN A 227 -8.24 -1.79 19.57
C GLN A 227 -9.58 -2.32 19.06
N LYS A 228 -10.64 -1.54 19.13
CA LYS A 228 -11.96 -1.89 18.57
C LYS A 228 -11.88 -2.09 17.05
N TYR A 229 -11.18 -1.20 16.33
CA TYR A 229 -10.93 -1.36 14.90
C TYR A 229 -10.18 -2.66 14.60
N LEU A 230 -9.06 -2.88 15.27
CA LEU A 230 -8.22 -4.06 15.06
C LEU A 230 -8.99 -5.38 15.30
N ALA A 231 -9.80 -5.43 16.38
CA ALA A 231 -10.63 -6.59 16.70
C ALA A 231 -11.68 -6.91 15.61
N ASN A 232 -12.04 -5.91 14.79
CA ASN A 232 -13.01 -6.03 13.71
C ASN A 232 -12.35 -6.16 12.31
N GLY A 233 -11.05 -6.44 12.24
CA GLY A 233 -10.34 -6.62 10.96
C GLY A 233 -10.07 -5.30 10.22
N ILE A 234 -10.17 -4.17 10.91
CA ILE A 234 -9.89 -2.84 10.39
C ILE A 234 -8.54 -2.39 10.95
N TYR A 235 -7.51 -2.33 10.10
CA TYR A 235 -6.14 -2.10 10.54
C TYR A 235 -5.27 -1.36 9.52
N PRO A 236 -4.28 -0.57 10.00
CA PRO A 236 -3.32 0.09 9.12
C PRO A 236 -2.38 -0.93 8.44
N PRO A 237 -1.91 -0.67 7.23
CA PRO A 237 -2.34 0.40 6.31
C PRO A 237 -3.44 -0.06 5.35
N LYS A 238 -4.12 -1.17 5.63
CA LYS A 238 -5.05 -1.81 4.70
C LYS A 238 -6.31 -0.99 4.48
N ASN A 239 -7.04 -0.73 5.55
CA ASN A 239 -8.34 -0.06 5.52
C ASN A 239 -8.55 0.90 6.71
N LEU A 240 -7.46 1.30 7.37
CA LEU A 240 -7.47 2.29 8.44
C LEU A 240 -6.30 3.26 8.24
N ILE A 241 -6.60 4.55 8.22
CA ILE A 241 -5.64 5.64 8.23
C ILE A 241 -5.71 6.28 9.60
N LEU A 242 -4.54 6.46 10.22
CA LEU A 242 -4.39 7.14 11.51
C LEU A 242 -3.47 8.32 11.33
N THR A 243 -3.95 9.51 11.69
CA THR A 243 -3.14 10.74 11.75
C THR A 243 -3.21 11.32 13.14
N PHE A 244 -2.16 12.03 13.54
CA PHE A 244 -2.00 12.52 14.90
C PHE A 244 -1.50 13.95 14.89
N ASP A 245 -1.89 14.73 15.91
CA ASP A 245 -1.23 15.99 16.26
C ASP A 245 -1.09 16.14 17.80
N GLY A 246 -0.28 17.10 18.20
CA GLY A 246 0.02 17.43 19.61
C GLY A 246 0.93 18.63 19.68
N GLU A 247 1.31 19.05 20.89
CA GLU A 247 2.18 20.22 21.11
C GLU A 247 3.52 20.09 20.38
N ASP A 248 4.16 18.93 20.49
CA ASP A 248 5.47 18.66 19.87
C ASP A 248 5.37 18.13 18.44
N MET A 249 4.18 17.80 17.96
CA MET A 249 3.91 17.28 16.62
C MET A 249 2.71 18.00 15.99
N PRO A 250 2.93 19.18 15.40
CA PRO A 250 1.85 19.95 14.79
C PRO A 250 1.26 19.21 13.58
N PHE A 251 0.00 19.54 13.28
CA PHE A 251 -0.70 18.98 12.13
C PHE A 251 0.08 19.20 10.82
N ASP A 252 0.37 18.12 10.10
CA ASP A 252 1.10 18.11 8.84
C ASP A 252 0.15 17.94 7.65
N ASN A 253 -0.34 19.04 7.09
CA ASN A 253 -1.19 19.00 5.89
C ASN A 253 -0.50 18.36 4.67
N ASN A 254 0.81 18.59 4.50
CA ASN A 254 1.53 17.92 3.42
C ASN A 254 1.58 16.40 3.62
N GLY A 255 1.60 15.95 4.88
CA GLY A 255 1.46 14.53 5.25
C GLY A 255 0.10 13.98 4.84
N VAL A 256 -0.97 14.71 5.10
CA VAL A 256 -2.35 14.36 4.69
C VAL A 256 -2.44 14.21 3.17
N ILE A 257 -1.97 15.20 2.41
CA ILE A 257 -1.95 15.15 0.94
C ILE A 257 -1.19 13.91 0.44
N ARG A 258 0.01 13.63 1.00
CA ARG A 258 0.78 12.43 0.62
C ARG A 258 0.05 11.12 0.91
N ILE A 259 -0.72 11.06 1.99
CA ILE A 259 -1.55 9.88 2.32
C ILE A 259 -2.66 9.72 1.27
N ILE A 260 -3.37 10.80 0.93
CA ILE A 260 -4.43 10.78 -0.09
C ILE A 260 -3.85 10.29 -1.44
N GLU A 261 -2.76 10.91 -1.90
CA GLU A 261 -2.11 10.54 -3.17
C GLU A 261 -1.62 9.09 -3.21
N ARG A 262 -1.12 8.58 -2.09
CA ARG A 262 -0.54 7.24 -2.03
C ARG A 262 -1.58 6.15 -1.83
N ASP A 263 -2.55 6.37 -0.95
CA ASP A 263 -3.42 5.32 -0.40
C ASP A 263 -4.85 5.36 -0.95
N LEU A 264 -5.34 6.53 -1.37
CA LEU A 264 -6.72 6.69 -1.82
C LEU A 264 -6.84 6.87 -3.34
N ILE A 265 -5.85 7.47 -3.98
CA ILE A 265 -5.83 7.60 -5.46
C ILE A 265 -5.15 6.35 -6.02
N ARG A 266 -5.96 5.35 -6.35
CA ARG A 266 -5.50 4.10 -6.97
C ARG A 266 -6.05 3.96 -8.38
#